data_d5520bd40a9bcf87a554d4688acdd2fd
#
_entry.id   d5520bd40a9bcf87a554d4688acdd2fd
#
_cell.length_a   1.000
_cell.length_b   1.000
_cell.length_c   1.000
_cell.angle_alpha   90.00
_cell.angle_beta   90.00
_cell.angle_gamma   90.00
#
_symmetry.space_group_name_H-M   'P 1'
#
loop_
_entity.id
_entity.type
_entity.pdbx_description
1 polymer ?
#
loop_
_entity_poly.entity_id
_entity_poly.type
_entity_poly.pdbx_seq_one_letter_code
_entity_poly.pdbx_strand_id
1 'polypeptide(L)'
;MKSTLLGLATAILTAAGSAHAQDSSSGNAEAGAAVFKRCMACHQIGPDAKNGVGPVLNGVVGRAAGMYPDYSYSAANKDSGLTWDEPTLTTYLRAPRKLVPGTKMTFAGLSKDQDIADVIAYLKQFNAQGQKVSP
;
A
#
# COMPACT_ATOMS: atom_id res chain seq x y z
N MET A 1 -7.23 -72.96 -31.49
CA MET A 1 -6.40 -71.78 -31.76
C MET A 1 -7.01 -70.62 -31.05
N LYS A 2 -6.41 -70.16 -29.99
CA LYS A 2 -6.94 -69.09 -29.10
C LYS A 2 -6.19 -67.82 -29.43
N SER A 3 -6.88 -66.84 -30.00
CA SER A 3 -6.30 -65.49 -30.27
C SER A 3 -6.57 -64.61 -29.10
N THR A 4 -5.52 -64.17 -28.43
CA THR A 4 -5.57 -63.23 -27.30
C THR A 4 -5.39 -61.82 -27.86
N LEU A 5 -6.40 -60.96 -27.76
CA LEU A 5 -6.32 -59.54 -28.09
C LEU A 5 -5.82 -58.78 -26.86
N LEU A 6 -4.65 -58.20 -27.00
CA LEU A 6 -4.04 -57.34 -25.98
C LEU A 6 -4.57 -55.91 -26.17
N GLY A 7 -5.41 -55.44 -25.25
CA GLY A 7 -5.91 -54.07 -25.24
C GLY A 7 -4.89 -53.11 -24.65
N LEU A 8 -4.46 -52.17 -25.46
CA LEU A 8 -3.58 -51.06 -25.02
C LEU A 8 -4.45 -49.96 -24.35
N ALA A 9 -4.36 -49.85 -23.04
CA ALA A 9 -5.02 -48.75 -22.30
C ALA A 9 -4.11 -47.54 -22.34
N THR A 10 -4.53 -46.51 -23.10
CA THR A 10 -3.84 -45.20 -23.14
C THR A 10 -4.31 -44.37 -21.96
N ALA A 11 -3.46 -44.20 -20.96
CA ALA A 11 -3.72 -43.30 -19.84
C ALA A 11 -3.51 -41.84 -20.27
N ILE A 12 -4.58 -41.06 -20.34
CA ILE A 12 -4.52 -39.60 -20.58
C ILE A 12 -4.25 -38.92 -19.23
N LEU A 13 -3.04 -38.44 -19.06
CA LEU A 13 -2.65 -37.64 -17.90
C LEU A 13 -3.15 -36.20 -18.11
N THR A 14 -4.27 -35.86 -17.50
CA THR A 14 -4.74 -34.47 -17.46
C THR A 14 -3.93 -33.68 -16.42
N ALA A 15 -2.99 -32.86 -16.90
CA ALA A 15 -2.30 -31.90 -16.07
C ALA A 15 -3.30 -30.79 -15.65
N ALA A 16 -3.78 -30.85 -14.42
CA ALA A 16 -4.53 -29.77 -13.80
C ALA A 16 -3.57 -28.61 -13.53
N GLY A 17 -3.55 -27.63 -14.43
CA GLY A 17 -2.87 -26.35 -14.20
C GLY A 17 -3.52 -25.65 -13.03
N SER A 18 -2.83 -25.58 -11.88
CA SER A 18 -3.23 -24.72 -10.77
C SER A 18 -3.10 -23.27 -11.22
N ALA A 19 -4.21 -22.66 -11.59
CA ALA A 19 -4.29 -21.22 -11.73
C ALA A 19 -4.07 -20.63 -10.33
N HIS A 20 -2.88 -20.10 -10.08
CA HIS A 20 -2.64 -19.25 -8.92
C HIS A 20 -3.49 -18.00 -9.12
N ALA A 21 -4.61 -17.92 -8.42
CA ALA A 21 -5.29 -16.65 -8.22
C ALA A 21 -4.27 -15.74 -7.51
N GLN A 22 -3.74 -14.77 -8.24
CA GLN A 22 -2.96 -13.70 -7.64
C GLN A 22 -3.91 -12.97 -6.71
N ASP A 23 -3.63 -13.06 -5.41
CA ASP A 23 -4.34 -12.31 -4.39
C ASP A 23 -4.07 -10.82 -4.66
N SER A 24 -5.07 -10.17 -5.25
CA SER A 24 -5.01 -8.76 -5.67
C SER A 24 -4.93 -7.79 -4.49
N SER A 25 -4.81 -8.32 -3.27
CA SER A 25 -4.74 -7.54 -2.02
C SER A 25 -3.33 -7.30 -1.51
N SER A 26 -2.32 -7.99 -2.03
CA SER A 26 -0.93 -7.72 -1.64
C SER A 26 -0.35 -6.59 -2.48
N GLY A 27 0.02 -5.47 -1.82
CA GLY A 27 0.65 -4.34 -2.49
C GLY A 27 2.08 -4.67 -2.93
N ASN A 28 2.46 -4.12 -4.10
CA ASN A 28 3.82 -4.20 -4.62
C ASN A 28 4.55 -2.89 -4.33
N ALA A 29 5.62 -2.93 -3.53
CA ALA A 29 6.35 -1.74 -3.11
C ALA A 29 7.09 -1.03 -4.26
N GLU A 30 7.53 -1.76 -5.28
CA GLU A 30 8.17 -1.16 -6.47
C GLU A 30 7.15 -0.38 -7.30
N ALA A 31 5.97 -0.95 -7.55
CA ALA A 31 4.86 -0.24 -8.18
C ALA A 31 4.41 0.94 -7.30
N GLY A 32 4.40 0.77 -5.98
CA GLY A 32 4.09 1.81 -5.01
C GLY A 32 5.02 3.01 -5.06
N ALA A 33 6.30 2.82 -5.37
CA ALA A 33 7.24 3.91 -5.60
C ALA A 33 6.81 4.79 -6.79
N ALA A 34 6.24 4.20 -7.83
CA ALA A 34 5.71 4.96 -8.97
C ALA A 34 4.43 5.74 -8.58
N VAL A 35 3.55 5.14 -7.78
CA VAL A 35 2.35 5.81 -7.26
C VAL A 35 2.74 6.96 -6.33
N PHE A 36 3.77 6.78 -5.48
CA PHE A 36 4.25 7.78 -4.53
C PHE A 36 4.72 9.08 -5.19
N LYS A 37 5.10 9.06 -6.46
CA LYS A 37 5.44 10.29 -7.22
C LYS A 37 4.32 11.34 -7.17
N ARG A 38 3.06 10.93 -7.04
CA ARG A 38 1.91 11.83 -6.86
C ARG A 38 1.89 12.53 -5.50
N CYS A 39 2.62 11.99 -4.52
CA CYS A 39 2.70 12.49 -3.15
C CYS A 39 3.89 13.44 -2.97
N MET A 40 4.90 13.35 -3.85
CA MET A 40 6.19 14.04 -3.71
C MET A 40 6.10 15.56 -3.87
N ALA A 41 5.02 16.07 -4.43
CA ALA A 41 4.78 17.52 -4.49
C ALA A 41 4.63 18.14 -3.08
N CYS A 42 4.20 17.34 -2.10
CA CYS A 42 3.92 17.79 -0.74
C CYS A 42 4.71 17.04 0.33
N HIS A 43 5.06 15.77 0.11
CA HIS A 43 5.68 14.89 1.10
C HIS A 43 7.06 14.44 0.68
N GLN A 44 7.90 14.21 1.69
CA GLN A 44 9.20 13.55 1.52
C GLN A 44 9.25 12.28 2.37
N ILE A 45 10.10 11.34 1.96
CA ILE A 45 10.39 10.10 2.67
C ILE A 45 11.86 9.74 2.46
N GLY A 46 12.52 9.23 3.48
CA GLY A 46 13.93 8.89 3.44
C GLY A 46 14.73 9.53 4.57
N PRO A 47 16.05 9.20 4.70
CA PRO A 47 16.88 9.68 5.81
C PRO A 47 17.05 11.21 5.85
N ASP A 48 17.04 11.86 4.69
CA ASP A 48 17.19 13.32 4.59
C ASP A 48 15.87 14.07 4.41
N ALA A 49 14.73 13.39 4.60
CA ALA A 49 13.41 13.96 4.40
C ALA A 49 13.13 15.10 5.38
N LYS A 50 12.50 16.14 4.86
CA LYS A 50 12.10 17.34 5.62
C LYS A 50 10.62 17.63 5.43
N ASN A 51 10.01 18.23 6.45
CA ASN A 51 8.67 18.77 6.34
C ASN A 51 8.60 19.85 5.25
N GLY A 52 7.54 19.81 4.47
CA GLY A 52 7.25 20.77 3.41
C GLY A 52 5.79 21.19 3.46
N VAL A 53 5.11 21.15 2.33
CA VAL A 53 3.64 21.38 2.27
C VAL A 53 2.91 20.34 3.11
N GLY A 54 3.39 19.09 3.08
CA GLY A 54 2.95 18.00 3.96
C GLY A 54 4.07 17.55 4.90
N PRO A 55 3.74 16.74 5.93
CA PRO A 55 4.73 16.17 6.82
C PRO A 55 5.57 15.09 6.15
N VAL A 56 6.75 14.84 6.72
CA VAL A 56 7.57 13.66 6.37
C VAL A 56 6.78 12.38 6.65
N LEU A 57 6.91 11.40 5.76
CA LEU A 57 6.18 10.13 5.83
C LEU A 57 7.02 8.96 6.37
N ASN A 58 8.20 9.23 6.93
CA ASN A 58 9.02 8.21 7.59
C ASN A 58 8.24 7.53 8.72
N GLY A 59 8.17 6.21 8.69
CA GLY A 59 7.46 5.43 9.71
C GLY A 59 5.98 5.77 9.84
N VAL A 60 5.34 6.23 8.77
CA VAL A 60 3.93 6.64 8.81
C VAL A 60 2.98 5.49 9.09
N VAL A 61 3.28 4.28 8.58
CA VAL A 61 2.43 3.11 8.82
C VAL A 61 2.52 2.68 10.28
N GLY A 62 1.40 2.72 10.98
CA GLY A 62 1.29 2.46 12.43
C GLY A 62 1.47 3.69 13.31
N ARG A 63 1.75 4.88 12.76
CA ARG A 63 1.88 6.12 13.51
C ARG A 63 0.52 6.76 13.79
N ALA A 64 0.36 7.35 14.98
CA ALA A 64 -0.80 8.16 15.30
C ALA A 64 -0.88 9.42 14.42
N ALA A 65 -2.08 9.80 14.00
CA ALA A 65 -2.31 11.00 13.20
C ALA A 65 -1.87 12.26 13.94
N GLY A 66 -1.32 13.23 13.21
CA GLY A 66 -0.92 14.51 13.78
C GLY A 66 0.35 14.49 14.61
N MET A 67 1.15 13.40 14.61
CA MET A 67 2.25 13.21 15.57
C MET A 67 3.66 13.34 14.98
N TYR A 68 3.82 13.60 13.67
CA TYR A 68 5.17 13.83 13.17
C TYR A 68 5.72 15.17 13.70
N PRO A 69 6.97 15.19 14.20
CA PRO A 69 7.56 16.38 14.84
C PRO A 69 7.61 17.59 13.89
N ASP A 70 7.51 18.77 14.49
CA ASP A 70 7.73 20.07 13.83
C ASP A 70 6.89 20.33 12.58
N TYR A 71 5.73 19.66 12.44
CA TYR A 71 4.78 19.92 11.38
C TYR A 71 3.48 20.55 11.93
N SER A 72 3.03 21.62 11.29
CA SER A 72 1.77 22.29 11.67
C SER A 72 0.57 21.59 11.04
N TYR A 73 0.05 20.56 11.71
CA TYR A 73 -1.17 19.86 11.28
C TYR A 73 -2.43 20.69 11.40
N SER A 74 -3.47 20.38 10.62
CA SER A 74 -4.83 20.86 10.88
C SER A 74 -5.35 20.33 12.22
N ALA A 75 -6.25 21.09 12.88
CA ALA A 75 -6.96 20.60 14.03
C ALA A 75 -7.68 19.28 13.73
N ALA A 76 -8.35 19.20 12.57
CA ALA A 76 -9.02 17.99 12.13
C ALA A 76 -8.12 16.74 12.11
N ASN A 77 -6.85 16.90 11.71
CA ASN A 77 -5.91 15.77 11.71
C ASN A 77 -5.42 15.42 13.12
N LYS A 78 -5.08 16.44 13.93
CA LYS A 78 -4.64 16.26 15.32
C LYS A 78 -5.70 15.59 16.18
N ASP A 79 -6.94 16.03 16.03
CA ASP A 79 -8.07 15.62 16.87
C ASP A 79 -8.79 14.38 16.33
N SER A 80 -8.31 13.82 15.19
CA SER A 80 -8.95 12.68 14.55
C SER A 80 -8.90 11.39 15.37
N GLY A 81 -7.90 11.25 16.26
CA GLY A 81 -7.68 10.03 17.03
C GLY A 81 -7.29 8.79 16.19
N LEU A 82 -6.99 9.01 14.91
CA LEU A 82 -6.66 7.92 13.98
C LEU A 82 -5.25 7.41 14.21
N THR A 83 -5.05 6.14 13.92
CA THR A 83 -3.74 5.53 13.69
C THR A 83 -3.65 5.18 12.21
N TRP A 84 -2.53 5.49 11.58
CA TRP A 84 -2.29 5.22 10.17
C TRP A 84 -1.91 3.76 9.94
N ASP A 85 -2.73 2.83 10.42
CA ASP A 85 -2.65 1.42 10.05
C ASP A 85 -3.10 1.20 8.59
N GLU A 86 -2.87 0.01 8.05
CA GLU A 86 -3.17 -0.27 6.64
C GLU A 86 -4.66 -0.07 6.29
N PRO A 87 -5.64 -0.53 7.09
CA PRO A 87 -7.06 -0.27 6.82
C PRO A 87 -7.42 1.22 6.83
N THR A 88 -6.90 1.97 7.79
CA THR A 88 -7.13 3.41 7.91
C THR A 88 -6.51 4.15 6.73
N LEU A 89 -5.26 3.83 6.37
CA LEU A 89 -4.60 4.39 5.19
C LEU A 89 -5.35 4.06 3.91
N THR A 90 -5.87 2.85 3.76
CA THR A 90 -6.66 2.45 2.59
C THR A 90 -7.89 3.35 2.44
N THR A 91 -8.62 3.58 3.53
CA THR A 91 -9.79 4.46 3.53
C THR A 91 -9.40 5.93 3.28
N TYR A 92 -8.33 6.39 3.94
CA TYR A 92 -7.85 7.77 3.83
C TYR A 92 -7.34 8.10 2.43
N LEU A 93 -6.49 7.26 1.86
CA LEU A 93 -5.93 7.49 0.53
C LEU A 93 -6.97 7.42 -0.58
N ARG A 94 -8.08 6.76 -0.35
CA ARG A 94 -9.21 6.76 -1.29
C ARG A 94 -9.94 8.11 -1.32
N ALA A 95 -10.16 8.72 -0.15
CA ALA A 95 -10.89 9.97 -0.03
C ALA A 95 -10.49 10.72 1.26
N PRO A 96 -9.34 11.45 1.27
CA PRO A 96 -8.80 12.06 2.48
C PRO A 96 -9.79 12.98 3.20
N ARG A 97 -10.48 13.84 2.46
CA ARG A 97 -11.45 14.80 3.03
C ARG A 97 -12.71 14.14 3.58
N LYS A 98 -13.01 12.95 3.11
CA LYS A 98 -14.18 12.20 3.61
C LYS A 98 -13.88 11.58 4.98
N LEU A 99 -12.67 11.05 5.17
CA LEU A 99 -12.26 10.45 6.43
C LEU A 99 -11.89 11.51 7.46
N VAL A 100 -11.19 12.58 7.04
CA VAL A 100 -10.77 13.69 7.92
C VAL A 100 -11.31 15.00 7.34
N PRO A 101 -12.60 15.33 7.59
CA PRO A 101 -13.17 16.62 7.18
C PRO A 101 -12.39 17.78 7.83
N GLY A 102 -11.96 18.74 7.03
CA GLY A 102 -11.12 19.84 7.49
C GLY A 102 -9.61 19.59 7.42
N THR A 103 -9.19 18.47 6.85
CA THR A 103 -7.76 18.22 6.56
C THR A 103 -7.18 19.30 5.66
N LYS A 104 -5.93 19.66 5.90
CA LYS A 104 -5.15 20.54 5.01
C LYS A 104 -4.72 19.84 3.71
N MET A 105 -4.75 18.51 3.67
CA MET A 105 -4.35 17.73 2.50
C MET A 105 -5.35 17.93 1.37
N THR A 106 -4.91 18.55 0.29
CA THR A 106 -5.77 18.89 -0.85
C THR A 106 -5.87 17.78 -1.90
N PHE A 107 -5.28 16.64 -1.62
CA PHE A 107 -5.27 15.49 -2.51
C PHE A 107 -6.69 14.89 -2.66
N ALA A 108 -7.10 14.65 -3.91
CA ALA A 108 -8.44 14.12 -4.20
C ALA A 108 -8.62 12.64 -3.82
N GLY A 109 -7.53 11.90 -3.78
CA GLY A 109 -7.52 10.46 -3.50
C GLY A 109 -7.09 9.61 -4.69
N LEU A 110 -6.89 8.33 -4.42
CA LEU A 110 -6.57 7.29 -5.41
C LEU A 110 -7.84 6.48 -5.70
N SER A 111 -8.17 6.31 -6.99
CA SER A 111 -9.36 5.57 -7.41
C SER A 111 -9.16 4.07 -7.53
N LYS A 112 -7.91 3.62 -7.74
CA LYS A 112 -7.58 2.21 -7.94
C LYS A 112 -7.14 1.58 -6.62
N ASP A 113 -7.76 0.46 -6.25
CA ASP A 113 -7.42 -0.29 -5.04
C ASP A 113 -5.99 -0.79 -5.06
N GLN A 114 -5.51 -1.22 -6.23
CA GLN A 114 -4.14 -1.67 -6.39
C GLN A 114 -3.13 -0.54 -6.16
N ASP A 115 -3.38 0.67 -6.69
CA ASP A 115 -2.50 1.83 -6.44
C ASP A 115 -2.41 2.14 -4.93
N ILE A 116 -3.52 2.00 -4.21
CA ILE A 116 -3.57 2.21 -2.75
C ILE A 116 -2.75 1.13 -2.04
N ALA A 117 -2.96 -0.14 -2.36
CA ALA A 117 -2.22 -1.25 -1.77
C ALA A 117 -0.71 -1.11 -2.05
N ASP A 118 -0.35 -0.77 -3.28
CA ASP A 118 1.04 -0.62 -3.70
C ASP A 118 1.75 0.52 -2.97
N VAL A 119 1.12 1.70 -2.85
CA VAL A 119 1.74 2.82 -2.14
C VAL A 119 1.86 2.56 -0.65
N ILE A 120 0.91 1.87 -0.03
CA ILE A 120 1.03 1.45 1.38
C ILE A 120 2.20 0.48 1.54
N ALA A 121 2.36 -0.49 0.65
CA ALA A 121 3.51 -1.41 0.66
C ALA A 121 4.85 -0.65 0.52
N TYR A 122 4.90 0.38 -0.33
CA TYR A 122 6.06 1.25 -0.45
C TYR A 122 6.35 2.01 0.86
N LEU A 123 5.35 2.63 1.47
CA LEU A 123 5.49 3.39 2.71
C LEU A 123 5.97 2.51 3.87
N LYS A 124 5.53 1.25 3.93
CA LYS A 124 5.95 0.27 4.96
C LYS A 124 7.44 -0.03 4.95
N GLN A 125 8.13 0.21 3.84
CA GLN A 125 9.56 -0.02 3.75
C GLN A 125 10.40 0.95 4.58
N PHE A 126 9.82 2.04 5.08
CA PHE A 126 10.58 3.09 5.77
C PHE A 126 10.27 3.13 7.27
N ASN A 127 11.32 3.01 8.08
CA ASN A 127 11.23 3.22 9.52
C ASN A 127 11.11 4.72 9.89
N ALA A 128 11.03 5.02 11.18
CA ALA A 128 10.92 6.40 11.67
C ALA A 128 12.11 7.29 11.29
N GLN A 129 13.29 6.70 11.05
CA GLN A 129 14.51 7.39 10.61
C GLN A 129 14.59 7.50 9.07
N GLY A 130 13.59 7.02 8.34
CA GLY A 130 13.58 7.05 6.89
C GLY A 130 14.49 6.02 6.22
N GLN A 131 15.01 5.08 6.98
CA GLN A 131 15.81 3.99 6.45
C GLN A 131 14.89 2.91 5.90
N LYS A 132 15.26 2.32 4.76
CA LYS A 132 14.56 1.14 4.27
C LYS A 132 14.86 -0.04 5.17
N VAL A 133 13.80 -0.68 5.65
CA VAL A 133 13.85 -1.95 6.37
C VAL A 133 13.43 -3.05 5.41
N SER A 134 14.16 -4.17 5.43
CA SER A 134 13.74 -5.37 4.69
C SER A 134 12.42 -5.88 5.28
N PRO A 135 11.49 -6.35 4.43
CA PRO A 135 10.28 -7.01 4.88
C PRO A 135 10.58 -8.28 5.66
#